data_50432353b739bc9519d182a9ee9b9f04
#
_entry.id   50432353b739bc9519d182a9ee9b9f04
#
_cell.length_a   1.000
_cell.length_b   1.000
_cell.length_c   1.000
_cell.angle_alpha   90.00
_cell.angle_beta   90.00
_cell.angle_gamma   90.00
#
_symmetry.space_group_name_H-M   'P 1'
#
loop_
_entity.id
_entity.type
_entity.pdbx_description
1 polymer ?
#
loop_
_entity_poly.entity_id
_entity_poly.type
_entity_poly.pdbx_seq_one_letter_code
_entity_poly.pdbx_strand_id
1 'polypeptide(L)'
;MKKILFYTLMLCLSSFALTSCNDDNDELTDAKVTYYPTMELNGDETVLVPIGTEYVEQGCKALLRGEDVTNQVVINSNVNNNVAGMYQVNYTFTNTEGYSNTITRTVAVCDPTITTDIAGNYTVQDGTYRIYNDKTSEFSKFSVSIKKLAPGLFYISDLMAGYYGQGVGY
;
A
#
# COMPACT_ATOMS: atom_id res chain seq x y z
N MET A 1 -47.79 -61.48 11.38
CA MET A 1 -48.39 -60.21 10.89
C MET A 1 -48.04 -59.02 11.78
N LYS A 2 -48.01 -59.06 13.08
CA LYS A 2 -47.66 -57.89 13.94
C LYS A 2 -46.24 -57.39 13.78
N LYS A 3 -45.23 -58.21 13.47
CA LYS A 3 -43.85 -57.80 13.28
C LYS A 3 -43.61 -57.05 11.97
N ILE A 4 -44.34 -57.46 10.92
CA ILE A 4 -44.24 -56.79 9.59
C ILE A 4 -44.84 -55.38 9.64
N LEU A 5 -45.93 -55.22 10.35
CA LEU A 5 -46.59 -53.92 10.57
C LEU A 5 -45.68 -52.94 11.35
N PHE A 6 -44.93 -53.48 12.32
CA PHE A 6 -43.98 -52.67 13.11
C PHE A 6 -42.79 -52.20 12.28
N TYR A 7 -42.24 -53.04 11.40
CA TYR A 7 -41.13 -52.63 10.51
C TYR A 7 -41.58 -51.68 9.43
N THR A 8 -42.79 -51.81 8.88
CA THR A 8 -43.33 -50.84 7.90
C THR A 8 -43.62 -49.49 8.56
N LEU A 9 -44.11 -49.46 9.80
CA LEU A 9 -44.31 -48.22 10.53
C LEU A 9 -42.99 -47.54 10.87
N MET A 10 -41.94 -48.30 11.21
CA MET A 10 -40.63 -47.76 11.52
C MET A 10 -39.91 -47.23 10.24
N LEU A 11 -40.14 -47.88 9.09
CA LEU A 11 -39.62 -47.42 7.82
C LEU A 11 -40.28 -46.12 7.31
N CYS A 12 -41.58 -45.95 7.59
CA CYS A 12 -42.29 -44.71 7.24
C CYS A 12 -41.91 -43.53 8.15
N LEU A 13 -41.54 -43.77 9.43
CA LEU A 13 -41.07 -42.69 10.31
C LEU A 13 -39.64 -42.21 9.96
N SER A 14 -38.82 -43.06 9.35
CA SER A 14 -37.47 -42.66 8.93
C SER A 14 -37.43 -41.81 7.65
N SER A 15 -38.49 -41.79 6.86
CA SER A 15 -38.56 -40.98 5.63
C SER A 15 -38.98 -39.54 5.86
N PHE A 16 -39.45 -39.17 7.07
CA PHE A 16 -39.76 -37.77 7.40
C PHE A 16 -38.60 -36.97 8.01
N ALA A 17 -37.45 -37.59 8.22
CA ALA A 17 -36.29 -36.91 8.83
C ALA A 17 -35.32 -36.29 7.83
N LEU A 18 -35.59 -36.29 6.51
CA LEU A 18 -34.71 -35.82 5.48
C LEU A 18 -35.17 -34.53 4.74
N THR A 19 -36.20 -33.87 5.24
CA THR A 19 -36.64 -32.58 4.70
C THR A 19 -36.36 -31.45 5.69
N SER A 20 -35.15 -31.41 6.24
CA SER A 20 -34.69 -30.27 7.01
C SER A 20 -33.47 -29.67 6.34
N CYS A 21 -33.61 -29.31 5.09
CA CYS A 21 -32.86 -28.23 4.47
C CYS A 21 -33.91 -27.35 3.81
N ASN A 22 -34.53 -26.52 4.61
CA ASN A 22 -35.26 -25.39 4.09
C ASN A 22 -34.19 -24.34 3.79
N ASP A 23 -33.96 -24.08 2.51
CA ASP A 23 -33.06 -23.05 2.03
C ASP A 23 -33.59 -21.61 2.31
N ASP A 24 -34.40 -21.45 3.35
CA ASP A 24 -34.92 -20.15 3.78
C ASP A 24 -33.89 -19.30 4.56
N ASN A 25 -32.60 -19.67 4.50
CA ASN A 25 -31.49 -18.89 5.02
C ASN A 25 -30.80 -18.02 3.96
N ASP A 26 -31.45 -17.74 2.83
CA ASP A 26 -30.94 -16.79 1.83
C ASP A 26 -30.77 -15.37 2.41
N GLU A 27 -31.44 -15.04 3.51
CA GLU A 27 -31.25 -13.75 4.17
C GLU A 27 -29.96 -13.66 5.01
N LEU A 28 -29.33 -14.79 5.38
CA LEU A 28 -28.06 -14.80 6.13
C LEU A 28 -26.82 -14.84 5.24
N THR A 29 -26.99 -15.06 3.95
CA THR A 29 -25.91 -15.10 2.96
C THR A 29 -26.00 -13.99 1.93
N ASP A 30 -26.79 -12.96 2.17
CA ASP A 30 -26.69 -11.71 1.43
C ASP A 30 -25.42 -10.97 1.88
N ALA A 31 -24.31 -11.72 1.85
CA ALA A 31 -22.98 -11.16 1.99
C ALA A 31 -22.77 -10.23 0.80
N LYS A 32 -23.11 -8.96 1.01
CA LYS A 32 -22.91 -7.90 0.04
C LYS A 32 -21.44 -7.88 -0.35
N VAL A 33 -21.12 -8.45 -1.51
CA VAL A 33 -19.75 -8.49 -2.01
C VAL A 33 -19.39 -7.10 -2.48
N THR A 34 -18.50 -6.44 -1.74
CA THR A 34 -17.94 -5.15 -2.14
C THR A 34 -16.82 -5.36 -3.15
N TYR A 35 -16.92 -4.69 -4.27
CA TYR A 35 -15.93 -4.74 -5.32
C TYR A 35 -15.06 -3.48 -5.30
N TYR A 36 -13.75 -3.70 -5.32
CA TYR A 36 -12.74 -2.64 -5.47
C TYR A 36 -12.24 -2.61 -6.91
N PRO A 37 -11.89 -1.43 -7.44
CA PRO A 37 -11.27 -1.36 -8.75
C PRO A 37 -9.84 -1.90 -8.71
N THR A 38 -9.43 -2.50 -9.80
CA THR A 38 -8.01 -2.65 -10.12
C THR A 38 -7.55 -1.31 -10.68
N MET A 39 -6.52 -0.71 -10.06
CA MET A 39 -5.97 0.58 -10.48
C MET A 39 -4.49 0.43 -10.83
N GLU A 40 -4.07 1.06 -11.91
CA GLU A 40 -2.70 1.01 -12.41
C GLU A 40 -2.27 2.40 -12.91
N LEU A 41 -1.05 2.83 -12.57
CA LEU A 41 -0.50 4.09 -13.07
C LEU A 41 -0.14 3.99 -14.55
N ASN A 42 -0.44 5.01 -15.33
CA ASN A 42 0.12 5.14 -16.67
C ASN A 42 1.57 5.66 -16.57
N GLY A 43 2.54 4.82 -16.97
CA GLY A 43 3.97 5.13 -16.84
C GLY A 43 4.54 4.86 -15.44
N ASP A 44 5.62 5.56 -15.09
CA ASP A 44 6.41 5.25 -13.90
C ASP A 44 5.71 5.67 -12.58
N GLU A 45 5.92 4.89 -11.54
CA GLU A 45 5.48 5.20 -10.17
C GLU A 45 6.24 6.40 -9.58
N THR A 46 7.50 6.57 -9.97
CA THR A 46 8.33 7.71 -9.58
C THR A 46 8.82 8.45 -10.79
N VAL A 47 8.48 9.74 -10.88
CA VAL A 47 8.88 10.64 -11.99
C VAL A 47 9.85 11.69 -11.48
N LEU A 48 10.95 11.88 -12.20
CA LEU A 48 11.94 12.93 -11.92
C LEU A 48 11.66 14.13 -12.81
N VAL A 49 11.53 15.31 -12.21
CA VAL A 49 11.25 16.58 -12.90
C VAL A 49 12.30 17.60 -12.51
N PRO A 50 13.02 18.23 -13.46
CA PRO A 50 13.90 19.35 -13.16
C PRO A 50 13.10 20.53 -12.60
N ILE A 51 13.65 21.21 -11.58
CA ILE A 51 13.04 22.42 -11.01
C ILE A 51 12.78 23.46 -12.11
N GLY A 52 11.62 24.11 -12.08
CA GLY A 52 11.17 25.04 -13.10
C GLY A 52 10.61 24.42 -14.39
N THR A 53 10.62 23.09 -14.49
CA THR A 53 9.98 22.35 -15.60
C THR A 53 8.57 21.95 -15.20
N GLU A 54 7.62 22.12 -16.10
CA GLU A 54 6.23 21.72 -15.84
C GLU A 54 6.12 20.20 -15.76
N TYR A 55 5.51 19.70 -14.69
CA TYR A 55 5.13 18.32 -14.57
C TYR A 55 3.85 18.05 -15.36
N VAL A 56 3.91 17.09 -16.27
CA VAL A 56 2.75 16.65 -17.04
C VAL A 56 2.20 15.36 -16.43
N GLU A 57 0.96 15.43 -15.97
CA GLU A 57 0.27 14.28 -15.37
C GLU A 57 -0.07 13.21 -16.40
N GLN A 58 0.35 11.96 -16.13
CA GLN A 58 0.18 10.82 -17.04
C GLN A 58 -1.11 10.03 -16.79
N GLY A 59 -1.73 10.27 -15.63
CA GLY A 59 -2.98 9.60 -15.24
C GLY A 59 -2.79 8.15 -14.77
N CYS A 60 -3.91 7.46 -14.67
CA CYS A 60 -3.99 6.05 -14.32
C CYS A 60 -5.09 5.37 -15.15
N LYS A 61 -5.17 4.04 -15.04
CA LYS A 61 -6.29 3.24 -15.53
C LYS A 61 -6.99 2.60 -14.34
N ALA A 62 -8.32 2.58 -14.34
CA ALA A 62 -9.11 1.93 -13.30
C ALA A 62 -10.20 1.05 -13.94
N LEU A 63 -10.29 -0.21 -13.49
CA LEU A 63 -11.28 -1.18 -13.94
C LEU A 63 -12.05 -1.72 -12.75
N LEU A 64 -13.38 -1.62 -12.77
CA LEU A 64 -14.26 -2.22 -11.78
C LEU A 64 -15.04 -3.36 -12.43
N ARG A 65 -14.82 -4.60 -11.98
CA ARG A 65 -15.46 -5.80 -12.56
C ARG A 65 -15.25 -5.94 -14.07
N GLY A 66 -14.11 -5.41 -14.57
CA GLY A 66 -13.79 -5.42 -16.02
C GLY A 66 -14.30 -4.21 -16.80
N GLU A 67 -15.14 -3.38 -16.21
CA GLU A 67 -15.60 -2.12 -16.82
C GLU A 67 -14.62 -0.99 -16.54
N ASP A 68 -14.38 -0.13 -17.53
CA ASP A 68 -13.51 1.04 -17.41
C ASP A 68 -14.21 2.15 -16.62
N VAL A 69 -13.67 2.45 -15.44
CA VAL A 69 -14.14 3.50 -14.52
C VAL A 69 -13.11 4.62 -14.33
N THR A 70 -12.14 4.71 -15.22
CA THR A 70 -11.05 5.69 -15.15
C THR A 70 -11.55 7.13 -15.05
N ASN A 71 -12.64 7.45 -15.72
CA ASN A 71 -13.26 8.78 -15.68
C ASN A 71 -13.89 9.16 -14.33
N GLN A 72 -14.02 8.21 -13.41
CA GLN A 72 -14.54 8.43 -12.05
C GLN A 72 -13.41 8.59 -11.02
N VAL A 73 -12.15 8.45 -11.43
CA VAL A 73 -11.00 8.63 -10.55
C VAL A 73 -10.80 10.12 -10.27
N VAL A 74 -10.72 10.45 -9.00
CA VAL A 74 -10.36 11.79 -8.53
C VAL A 74 -8.85 11.87 -8.38
N ILE A 75 -8.24 12.86 -9.04
CA ILE A 75 -6.81 13.11 -9.00
C ILE A 75 -6.55 14.31 -8.08
N ASN A 76 -5.69 14.11 -7.08
CA ASN A 76 -5.26 15.16 -6.16
C ASN A 76 -3.73 15.25 -6.16
N SER A 77 -3.20 16.41 -6.49
CA SER A 77 -1.76 16.67 -6.65
C SER A 77 -1.34 17.83 -5.77
N ASN A 78 -0.16 17.69 -5.11
CA ASN A 78 0.50 18.78 -4.40
C ASN A 78 1.81 19.22 -5.07
N VAL A 79 2.05 18.83 -6.32
CA VAL A 79 3.29 19.11 -7.06
C VAL A 79 3.53 20.61 -7.15
N ASN A 80 4.73 21.03 -6.74
CA ASN A 80 5.24 22.38 -6.93
C ASN A 80 6.53 22.33 -7.72
N ASN A 81 6.46 22.68 -8.99
CA ASN A 81 7.60 22.62 -9.92
C ASN A 81 8.72 23.62 -9.59
N ASN A 82 8.45 24.62 -8.75
CA ASN A 82 9.43 25.68 -8.45
C ASN A 82 10.23 25.42 -7.16
N VAL A 83 9.95 24.33 -6.48
CA VAL A 83 10.63 23.96 -5.22
C VAL A 83 11.08 22.52 -5.31
N ALA A 84 12.39 22.29 -5.12
CA ALA A 84 12.93 20.94 -5.06
C ALA A 84 12.34 20.18 -3.86
N GLY A 85 11.91 18.95 -4.10
CA GLY A 85 11.27 18.13 -3.07
C GLY A 85 10.56 16.89 -3.63
N MET A 86 9.98 16.13 -2.71
CA MET A 86 9.16 14.96 -3.03
C MET A 86 7.69 15.33 -2.91
N TYR A 87 6.95 15.10 -3.98
CA TYR A 87 5.52 15.41 -4.09
C TYR A 87 4.74 14.16 -4.42
N GLN A 88 3.44 14.21 -4.21
CA GLN A 88 2.55 13.07 -4.46
C GLN A 88 1.38 13.48 -5.34
N VAL A 89 1.02 12.59 -6.25
CA VAL A 89 -0.24 12.62 -6.97
C VAL A 89 -1.02 11.38 -6.57
N ASN A 90 -2.17 11.61 -5.94
CA ASN A 90 -3.05 10.57 -5.45
C ASN A 90 -4.22 10.40 -6.43
N TYR A 91 -4.47 9.16 -6.82
CA TYR A 91 -5.59 8.76 -7.67
C TYR A 91 -6.54 7.94 -6.84
N THR A 92 -7.70 8.49 -6.56
CA THR A 92 -8.69 7.85 -5.69
C THR A 92 -9.97 7.53 -6.46
N PHE A 93 -10.37 6.29 -6.43
CA PHE A 93 -11.70 5.85 -6.85
C PHE A 93 -12.53 5.53 -5.61
N THR A 94 -13.80 5.96 -5.62
CA THR A 94 -14.76 5.61 -4.57
C THR A 94 -15.95 4.92 -5.22
N ASN A 95 -16.28 3.72 -4.76
CA ASN A 95 -17.43 2.97 -5.28
C ASN A 95 -18.77 3.53 -4.77
N THR A 96 -19.88 3.02 -5.30
CA THR A 96 -21.23 3.45 -4.90
C THR A 96 -21.57 3.15 -3.44
N GLU A 97 -20.81 2.32 -2.78
CA GLU A 97 -20.96 1.95 -1.37
C GLU A 97 -20.12 2.83 -0.43
N GLY A 98 -19.33 3.75 -0.97
CA GLY A 98 -18.46 4.66 -0.22
C GLY A 98 -17.08 4.11 0.10
N TYR A 99 -16.70 2.92 -0.41
CA TYR A 99 -15.36 2.39 -0.23
C TYR A 99 -14.40 2.94 -1.28
N SER A 100 -13.24 3.40 -0.81
CA SER A 100 -12.22 4.02 -1.66
C SER A 100 -10.99 3.13 -1.82
N ASN A 101 -10.40 3.16 -3.01
CA ASN A 101 -9.06 2.67 -3.30
C ASN A 101 -8.21 3.82 -3.82
N THR A 102 -6.95 3.90 -3.40
CA THR A 102 -6.02 4.97 -3.79
C THR A 102 -4.68 4.39 -4.20
N ILE A 103 -4.18 4.83 -5.36
CA ILE A 103 -2.80 4.62 -5.78
C ILE A 103 -2.09 5.97 -5.87
N THR A 104 -0.77 5.98 -5.69
CA THR A 104 0.01 7.20 -5.57
C THR A 104 1.19 7.19 -6.52
N ARG A 105 1.40 8.29 -7.26
CA ARG A 105 2.64 8.59 -7.98
C ARG A 105 3.48 9.53 -7.16
N THR A 106 4.77 9.25 -7.07
CA THR A 106 5.76 10.16 -6.50
C THR A 106 6.36 11.02 -7.61
N VAL A 107 6.38 12.34 -7.41
CA VAL A 107 7.06 13.29 -8.29
C VAL A 107 8.21 13.93 -7.53
N ALA A 108 9.43 13.66 -7.95
CA ALA A 108 10.63 14.22 -7.35
C ALA A 108 11.11 15.41 -8.19
N VAL A 109 10.91 16.62 -7.69
CA VAL A 109 11.44 17.84 -8.29
C VAL A 109 12.88 18.03 -7.84
N CYS A 110 13.83 17.95 -8.78
CA CYS A 110 15.26 17.92 -8.53
C CYS A 110 15.95 19.16 -9.11
N ASP A 111 16.96 19.66 -8.40
CA ASP A 111 17.80 20.76 -8.89
C ASP A 111 19.00 20.19 -9.67
N PRO A 112 19.04 20.33 -11.04
CA PRO A 112 20.09 19.78 -11.84
C PRO A 112 21.45 20.50 -11.64
N THR A 113 21.49 21.65 -10.98
CA THR A 113 22.72 22.36 -10.66
C THR A 113 23.49 21.75 -9.49
N ILE A 114 22.86 20.90 -8.70
CA ILE A 114 23.50 20.20 -7.58
C ILE A 114 24.32 19.02 -8.12
N THR A 115 25.63 19.25 -8.20
CA THR A 115 26.58 18.23 -8.69
C THR A 115 27.25 17.43 -7.60
N THR A 116 27.13 17.84 -6.33
CA THR A 116 27.70 17.13 -5.19
C THR A 116 27.16 15.69 -5.14
N ASP A 117 28.08 14.75 -4.98
CA ASP A 117 27.75 13.34 -4.85
C ASP A 117 28.26 12.82 -3.50
N ILE A 118 27.32 12.36 -2.68
CA ILE A 118 27.57 11.76 -1.36
C ILE A 118 27.22 10.26 -1.36
N ALA A 119 27.00 9.67 -2.54
CA ALA A 119 26.69 8.25 -2.62
C ALA A 119 27.89 7.41 -2.13
N GLY A 120 27.61 6.37 -1.38
CA GLY A 120 28.64 5.48 -0.82
C GLY A 120 28.14 4.64 0.34
N ASN A 121 29.06 3.80 0.82
CA ASN A 121 28.85 3.04 2.05
C ASN A 121 29.65 3.68 3.17
N TYR A 122 28.98 3.95 4.27
CA TYR A 122 29.53 4.62 5.43
C TYR A 122 29.47 3.69 6.64
N THR A 123 30.49 3.78 7.49
CA THR A 123 30.51 3.09 8.78
C THR A 123 30.41 4.10 9.89
N VAL A 124 29.51 3.87 10.81
CA VAL A 124 29.35 4.70 12.01
C VAL A 124 30.59 4.57 12.89
N GLN A 125 31.21 5.69 13.22
CA GLN A 125 32.48 5.75 13.92
C GLN A 125 32.28 5.52 15.44
N ASP A 126 33.35 5.10 16.10
CA ASP A 126 33.40 5.03 17.57
C ASP A 126 33.20 6.42 18.17
N GLY A 127 32.52 6.48 19.32
CA GLY A 127 32.14 7.74 19.96
C GLY A 127 30.84 8.36 19.44
N THR A 128 30.16 7.73 18.48
CA THR A 128 28.80 8.10 18.11
C THR A 128 27.83 7.73 19.23
N TYR A 129 26.95 8.63 19.60
CA TYR A 129 26.00 8.40 20.69
C TYR A 129 24.62 9.04 20.42
N ARG A 130 23.63 8.52 21.11
CA ARG A 130 22.27 9.05 21.20
C ARG A 130 21.96 9.47 22.63
N ILE A 131 21.33 10.63 22.81
CA ILE A 131 20.78 11.05 24.10
C ILE A 131 19.26 10.96 24.02
N TYR A 132 18.64 10.30 24.99
CA TYR A 132 17.21 10.22 25.15
C TYR A 132 16.84 10.12 26.62
N ASN A 133 15.97 11.00 27.13
CA ASN A 133 15.61 11.11 28.56
C ASN A 133 16.85 11.12 29.47
N ASP A 134 17.80 12.01 29.17
CA ASP A 134 19.08 12.18 29.89
C ASP A 134 19.97 10.94 29.96
N LYS A 135 19.67 9.93 29.17
CA LYS A 135 20.52 8.72 29.02
C LYS A 135 21.29 8.77 27.75
N THR A 136 22.60 8.58 27.84
CA THR A 136 23.49 8.45 26.70
C THR A 136 23.63 6.96 26.34
N SER A 137 23.46 6.64 25.07
CA SER A 137 23.66 5.31 24.51
C SER A 137 24.68 5.41 23.37
N GLU A 138 25.85 4.82 23.55
CA GLU A 138 26.90 4.77 22.51
C GLU A 138 26.62 3.64 21.52
N PHE A 139 26.96 3.88 20.27
CA PHE A 139 26.87 2.86 19.20
C PHE A 139 27.86 3.16 18.08
N SER A 140 28.36 2.13 17.43
CA SER A 140 29.31 2.26 16.31
C SER A 140 29.31 1.02 15.43
N LYS A 141 30.10 1.06 14.35
CA LYS A 141 30.32 -0.05 13.40
C LYS A 141 29.10 -0.49 12.60
N PHE A 142 27.99 0.24 12.71
CA PHE A 142 26.83 0.03 11.85
C PHE A 142 27.11 0.58 10.45
N SER A 143 26.48 -0.03 9.44
CA SER A 143 26.64 0.35 8.05
C SER A 143 25.44 1.14 7.56
N VAL A 144 25.69 2.27 6.90
CA VAL A 144 24.69 3.10 6.24
C VAL A 144 25.08 3.26 4.77
N SER A 145 24.15 2.98 3.87
CA SER A 145 24.35 3.21 2.45
C SER A 145 23.59 4.45 1.99
N ILE A 146 24.24 5.26 1.18
CA ILE A 146 23.63 6.41 0.49
C ILE A 146 23.67 6.13 -1.00
N LYS A 147 22.53 6.23 -1.68
CA LYS A 147 22.40 6.04 -3.13
C LYS A 147 21.90 7.34 -3.74
N LYS A 148 22.56 7.81 -4.80
CA LYS A 148 22.09 8.93 -5.59
C LYS A 148 20.93 8.48 -6.47
N LEU A 149 19.80 9.16 -6.37
CA LEU A 149 18.61 8.92 -7.19
C LEU A 149 18.53 9.93 -8.36
N ALA A 150 18.89 11.21 -8.07
CA ALA A 150 18.93 12.28 -9.04
C ALA A 150 19.85 13.40 -8.51
N PRO A 151 20.13 14.45 -9.29
CA PRO A 151 20.85 15.64 -8.80
C PRO A 151 20.20 16.20 -7.54
N GLY A 152 20.94 16.25 -6.42
CA GLY A 152 20.45 16.73 -5.12
C GLY A 152 19.50 15.80 -4.39
N LEU A 153 19.14 14.63 -4.96
CA LEU A 153 18.24 13.66 -4.34
C LEU A 153 18.99 12.36 -4.03
N PHE A 154 18.94 11.95 -2.77
CA PHE A 154 19.61 10.75 -2.28
C PHE A 154 18.65 9.89 -1.45
N TYR A 155 18.80 8.58 -1.58
CA TYR A 155 18.21 7.60 -0.67
C TYR A 155 19.26 7.28 0.40
N ILE A 156 18.86 7.32 1.67
CA ILE A 156 19.68 6.94 2.82
C ILE A 156 19.02 5.71 3.45
N SER A 157 19.78 4.64 3.60
CA SER A 157 19.24 3.37 4.11
C SER A 157 18.76 3.46 5.57
N ASP A 158 19.36 4.33 6.38
CA ASP A 158 19.00 4.55 7.78
C ASP A 158 19.42 5.95 8.23
N LEU A 159 18.43 6.83 8.48
CA LEU A 159 18.66 8.21 8.93
C LEU A 159 19.16 8.30 10.38
N MET A 160 18.95 7.22 11.18
CA MET A 160 19.40 7.14 12.56
C MET A 160 20.72 6.39 12.70
N ALA A 161 21.48 6.32 11.61
CA ALA A 161 22.81 5.72 11.56
C ALA A 161 22.86 4.25 12.06
N GLY A 162 21.80 3.49 11.81
CA GLY A 162 21.71 2.08 12.21
C GLY A 162 21.27 1.84 13.66
N TYR A 163 21.11 2.88 14.46
CA TYR A 163 20.81 2.73 15.89
C TYR A 163 19.61 1.83 16.16
N TYR A 164 18.50 2.02 15.46
CA TYR A 164 17.29 1.22 15.66
C TYR A 164 17.35 -0.12 14.94
N GLY A 165 17.72 -0.14 13.65
CA GLY A 165 17.66 -1.34 12.84
C GLY A 165 18.75 -2.35 13.15
N GLN A 166 19.98 -1.89 13.46
CA GLN A 166 21.15 -2.75 13.70
C GLN A 166 21.51 -2.86 15.19
N GLY A 167 21.21 -1.82 15.99
CA GLY A 167 21.56 -1.77 17.42
C GLY A 167 20.46 -2.32 18.32
N VAL A 168 19.24 -1.78 18.23
CA VAL A 168 18.13 -2.15 19.12
C VAL A 168 17.32 -3.32 18.56
N GLY A 169 17.29 -3.50 17.25
CA GLY A 169 16.63 -4.64 16.58
C GLY A 169 15.11 -4.54 16.63
N TYR A 170 14.55 -3.51 15.99
CA TYR A 170 13.11 -3.41 15.73
C TYR A 170 12.74 -4.04 14.39
#